data_4199d4d83da9fd9a58f6d2987d210d94
#
_entry.id   4199d4d83da9fd9a58f6d2987d210d94
#
_cell.length_a   1.000
_cell.length_b   1.000
_cell.length_c   1.000
_cell.angle_alpha   90.00
_cell.angle_beta   90.00
_cell.angle_gamma   90.00
#
_symmetry.space_group_name_H-M   'P 1'
#
loop_
_entity.id
_entity.type
_entity.pdbx_description
1 polymer ?
#
loop_
_entity_poly.entity_id
_entity_poly.type
_entity_poly.pdbx_seq_one_letter_code
_entity_poly.pdbx_strand_id
1 'polypeptide(L)'
;MDGIKYVAPGVQASYQLVAGNQNWTSQVQGVTPNILSIRNYSIDQGRMYSQRDMNGRERVCVIGKTVADTLFPDGNAVGQIMRINKAPFTVIGVLVSKGQSAMGQDQDDIVFVPLTTAMQRLMGLTYIRNITIQCENENTVSQVQSDVVTLLRTRHKIKTGMDDDFSVRDLTEIIKTAQETTGSITLLLAIVAGISLLVGGIGIMNIMLVSVTERTREIGIRKALGATYHDILLQFLVESMVIGVTGGTTGMILGTVISVIAAKIIGWPIVISIAATIISVVFSVGIGLFFGLYPAKKAALLDPIDALRYE
;
A
#
# COMPACT_ATOMS: atom_id res chain seq x y z
N MET A 1 -5.78 -30.77 -14.87
CA MET A 1 -5.18 -30.25 -13.65
C MET A 1 -6.31 -29.62 -12.86
N ASP A 2 -6.61 -30.17 -11.73
CA ASP A 2 -7.62 -29.63 -10.83
C ASP A 2 -7.05 -28.40 -10.12
N GLY A 3 -7.93 -27.45 -9.73
CA GLY A 3 -7.52 -26.22 -9.03
C GLY A 3 -7.09 -25.05 -9.93
N ILE A 4 -7.17 -25.17 -11.25
CA ILE A 4 -6.89 -24.08 -12.20
C ILE A 4 -8.22 -23.47 -12.66
N LYS A 5 -8.38 -22.15 -12.42
CA LYS A 5 -9.56 -21.40 -12.84
C LYS A 5 -9.40 -20.82 -14.25
N TYR A 6 -8.29 -20.15 -14.52
CA TYR A 6 -8.00 -19.54 -15.81
C TYR A 6 -6.53 -19.71 -16.19
N VAL A 7 -6.28 -19.79 -17.51
CA VAL A 7 -4.94 -19.82 -18.10
C VAL A 7 -4.88 -18.76 -19.20
N ALA A 8 -3.84 -17.97 -19.21
CA ALA A 8 -3.55 -17.00 -20.26
C ALA A 8 -2.09 -17.11 -20.72
N PRO A 9 -1.85 -17.77 -21.85
CA PRO A 9 -0.55 -17.70 -22.52
C PRO A 9 -0.31 -16.29 -23.04
N GLY A 10 0.97 -15.86 -23.05
CA GLY A 10 1.31 -14.50 -23.43
C GLY A 10 2.68 -14.34 -24.05
N VAL A 11 2.82 -13.26 -24.80
CA VAL A 11 4.06 -12.66 -25.26
C VAL A 11 4.03 -11.17 -24.96
N GLN A 12 5.16 -10.57 -24.69
CA GLN A 12 5.22 -9.13 -24.38
C GLN A 12 6.49 -8.50 -24.92
N ALA A 13 6.38 -7.26 -25.34
CA ALA A 13 7.49 -6.39 -25.69
C ALA A 13 7.08 -4.93 -25.59
N SER A 14 8.04 -4.04 -25.37
CA SER A 14 7.81 -2.60 -25.43
C SER A 14 7.89 -2.11 -26.86
N TYR A 15 6.91 -1.33 -27.29
CA TYR A 15 6.87 -0.72 -28.61
C TYR A 15 6.49 0.74 -28.54
N GLN A 16 6.97 1.48 -29.53
CA GLN A 16 6.49 2.83 -29.78
C GLN A 16 5.10 2.74 -30.43
N LEU A 17 4.18 3.45 -29.84
CA LEU A 17 2.80 3.63 -30.28
C LEU A 17 2.69 5.02 -30.91
N VAL A 18 1.95 5.13 -32.02
CA VAL A 18 1.76 6.40 -32.72
C VAL A 18 0.28 6.54 -33.11
N ALA A 19 -0.36 7.62 -32.71
CA ALA A 19 -1.72 7.99 -33.13
C ALA A 19 -1.74 9.49 -33.53
N GLY A 20 -2.07 9.77 -34.79
CA GLY A 20 -1.99 11.15 -35.30
C GLY A 20 -0.58 11.74 -35.11
N ASN A 21 -0.49 12.83 -34.35
CA ASN A 21 0.75 13.53 -34.01
C ASN A 21 1.32 13.11 -32.65
N GLN A 22 0.64 12.22 -31.92
CA GLN A 22 1.08 11.76 -30.60
C GLN A 22 1.88 10.47 -30.71
N ASN A 23 2.87 10.32 -29.85
CA ASN A 23 3.64 9.09 -29.73
C ASN A 23 3.90 8.77 -28.26
N TRP A 24 3.93 7.49 -27.93
CA TRP A 24 4.18 6.98 -26.60
C TRP A 24 4.89 5.63 -26.69
N THR A 25 5.70 5.30 -25.71
CA THR A 25 6.29 3.96 -25.60
C THR A 25 5.61 3.21 -24.48
N SER A 26 4.97 2.10 -24.80
CA SER A 26 4.21 1.30 -23.83
C SER A 26 4.47 -0.19 -23.99
N GLN A 27 4.09 -0.95 -22.96
CA GLN A 27 4.17 -2.40 -22.98
C GLN A 27 3.00 -2.99 -23.77
N VAL A 28 3.30 -3.67 -24.87
CA VAL A 28 2.31 -4.39 -25.66
C VAL A 28 2.34 -5.86 -25.28
N GLN A 29 1.21 -6.38 -24.86
CA GLN A 29 1.02 -7.78 -24.47
C GLN A 29 0.08 -8.48 -25.41
N GLY A 30 0.58 -9.53 -26.08
CA GLY A 30 -0.22 -10.47 -26.85
C GLY A 30 -0.73 -11.56 -25.93
N VAL A 31 -2.03 -11.59 -25.64
CA VAL A 31 -2.62 -12.47 -24.63
C VAL A 31 -3.98 -13.00 -25.06
N THR A 32 -4.50 -13.99 -24.35
CA THR A 32 -5.89 -14.44 -24.53
C THR A 32 -6.85 -13.57 -23.70
N PRO A 33 -8.16 -13.51 -24.05
CA PRO A 33 -9.15 -12.69 -23.35
C PRO A 33 -9.25 -12.94 -21.83
N ASN A 34 -8.92 -14.14 -21.38
CA ASN A 34 -8.94 -14.54 -19.98
C ASN A 34 -8.04 -13.67 -19.09
N ILE A 35 -7.09 -12.93 -19.66
CA ILE A 35 -6.19 -12.05 -18.93
C ILE A 35 -6.95 -10.97 -18.15
N LEU A 36 -8.10 -10.50 -18.66
CA LEU A 36 -8.94 -9.54 -17.95
C LEU A 36 -9.41 -10.10 -16.60
N SER A 37 -9.91 -11.35 -16.63
CA SER A 37 -10.36 -12.01 -15.38
C SER A 37 -9.20 -12.30 -14.43
N ILE A 38 -8.06 -12.79 -14.96
CA ILE A 38 -6.88 -13.12 -14.16
C ILE A 38 -6.31 -11.89 -13.45
N ARG A 39 -6.22 -10.75 -14.18
CA ARG A 39 -5.67 -9.51 -13.66
C ARG A 39 -6.73 -8.54 -13.14
N ASN A 40 -7.99 -8.96 -13.09
CA ASN A 40 -9.12 -8.13 -12.64
C ASN A 40 -9.18 -6.77 -13.36
N TYR A 41 -9.03 -6.76 -14.68
CA TYR A 41 -9.28 -5.59 -15.51
C TYR A 41 -10.74 -5.57 -15.95
N SER A 42 -11.32 -4.38 -16.03
CA SER A 42 -12.65 -4.12 -16.58
C SER A 42 -12.54 -3.19 -17.80
N ILE A 43 -13.50 -3.30 -18.71
CA ILE A 43 -13.61 -2.42 -19.88
C ILE A 43 -14.44 -1.19 -19.47
N ASP A 44 -13.91 0.00 -19.74
CA ASP A 44 -14.60 1.27 -19.58
C ASP A 44 -15.40 1.60 -20.83
N GLN A 45 -14.77 1.51 -22.03
CA GLN A 45 -15.39 1.80 -23.30
C GLN A 45 -15.09 0.69 -24.32
N GLY A 46 -16.06 0.39 -25.17
CA GLY A 46 -15.88 -0.61 -26.22
C GLY A 46 -16.00 -2.06 -25.72
N ARG A 47 -15.15 -2.94 -26.24
CA ARG A 47 -15.17 -4.38 -25.93
C ARG A 47 -13.76 -4.99 -25.91
N MET A 48 -13.63 -6.16 -25.29
CA MET A 48 -12.46 -7.02 -25.46
C MET A 48 -12.55 -7.79 -26.79
N TYR A 49 -11.39 -8.12 -27.35
CA TYR A 49 -11.36 -9.04 -28.52
C TYR A 49 -11.81 -10.44 -28.10
N SER A 50 -12.44 -11.12 -29.06
CA SER A 50 -13.00 -12.45 -28.91
C SER A 50 -12.05 -13.54 -29.45
N GLN A 51 -12.40 -14.80 -29.24
CA GLN A 51 -11.70 -15.93 -29.85
C GLN A 51 -11.76 -15.88 -31.39
N ARG A 52 -12.82 -15.28 -31.97
CA ARG A 52 -12.94 -15.09 -33.43
C ARG A 52 -11.90 -14.08 -33.92
N ASP A 53 -11.69 -12.97 -33.20
CA ASP A 53 -10.67 -11.95 -33.53
C ASP A 53 -9.25 -12.57 -33.44
N MET A 54 -9.02 -13.49 -32.47
CA MET A 54 -7.77 -14.22 -32.35
C MET A 54 -7.54 -15.19 -33.52
N ASN A 55 -8.55 -15.95 -33.88
CA ASN A 55 -8.46 -16.92 -35.00
C ASN A 55 -8.29 -16.20 -36.36
N GLY A 56 -8.95 -15.07 -36.53
CA GLY A 56 -8.83 -14.19 -37.71
C GLY A 56 -7.52 -13.40 -37.75
N ARG A 57 -6.75 -13.42 -36.65
CA ARG A 57 -5.52 -12.60 -36.52
C ARG A 57 -5.79 -11.12 -36.80
N GLU A 58 -6.93 -10.65 -36.27
CA GLU A 58 -7.37 -9.27 -36.47
C GLU A 58 -6.39 -8.29 -35.81
N ARG A 59 -6.19 -7.15 -36.46
CA ARG A 59 -5.35 -6.07 -35.96
C ARG A 59 -6.16 -5.14 -35.06
N VAL A 60 -6.60 -5.67 -33.94
CA VAL A 60 -7.37 -4.93 -32.94
C VAL A 60 -6.59 -4.89 -31.64
N CYS A 61 -6.85 -3.85 -30.85
CA CYS A 61 -6.21 -3.69 -29.54
C CYS A 61 -7.16 -3.10 -28.51
N VAL A 62 -6.87 -3.40 -27.23
CA VAL A 62 -7.48 -2.78 -26.06
C VAL A 62 -6.36 -2.06 -25.31
N ILE A 63 -6.61 -0.82 -24.95
CA ILE A 63 -5.57 0.05 -24.36
C ILE A 63 -5.94 0.42 -22.92
N GLY A 64 -4.92 0.59 -22.09
CA GLY A 64 -5.07 1.12 -20.74
C GLY A 64 -5.31 2.62 -20.75
N LYS A 65 -5.74 3.16 -19.60
CA LYS A 65 -6.16 4.56 -19.45
C LYS A 65 -5.03 5.54 -19.75
N THR A 66 -3.82 5.29 -19.25
CA THR A 66 -2.64 6.14 -19.50
C THR A 66 -2.32 6.25 -21.00
N VAL A 67 -2.40 5.13 -21.73
CA VAL A 67 -2.19 5.11 -23.17
C VAL A 67 -3.29 5.87 -23.92
N ALA A 68 -4.56 5.68 -23.46
CA ALA A 68 -5.70 6.37 -24.05
C ALA A 68 -5.60 7.89 -23.88
N ASP A 69 -5.33 8.38 -22.69
CA ASP A 69 -5.25 9.81 -22.38
C ASP A 69 -4.04 10.47 -23.07
N THR A 70 -2.94 9.72 -23.26
CA THR A 70 -1.73 10.24 -23.92
C THR A 70 -1.87 10.31 -25.43
N LEU A 71 -2.42 9.27 -26.07
CA LEU A 71 -2.50 9.19 -27.53
C LEU A 71 -3.79 9.79 -28.12
N PHE A 72 -4.84 9.87 -27.31
CA PHE A 72 -6.16 10.35 -27.72
C PHE A 72 -6.72 11.39 -26.71
N PRO A 73 -6.10 12.57 -26.61
CA PRO A 73 -6.47 13.59 -25.62
C PRO A 73 -7.93 14.07 -25.77
N ASP A 74 -8.53 13.91 -26.95
CA ASP A 74 -9.94 14.24 -27.21
C ASP A 74 -10.92 13.22 -26.60
N GLY A 75 -10.45 12.16 -25.94
CA GLY A 75 -11.27 11.18 -25.25
C GLY A 75 -11.93 10.12 -26.15
N ASN A 76 -11.74 10.15 -27.45
CA ASN A 76 -12.41 9.29 -28.42
C ASN A 76 -11.44 8.27 -29.01
N ALA A 77 -10.96 7.32 -28.18
CA ALA A 77 -9.97 6.32 -28.60
C ALA A 77 -10.60 5.14 -29.35
N VAL A 78 -11.81 4.70 -28.98
CA VAL A 78 -12.47 3.53 -29.57
C VAL A 78 -12.85 3.80 -31.02
N GLY A 79 -12.47 2.87 -31.91
CA GLY A 79 -12.65 2.98 -33.36
C GLY A 79 -11.50 3.68 -34.11
N GLN A 80 -10.59 4.34 -33.38
CA GLN A 80 -9.42 5.00 -33.97
C GLN A 80 -8.31 3.99 -34.30
N ILE A 81 -7.44 4.41 -35.22
CA ILE A 81 -6.30 3.60 -35.63
C ILE A 81 -5.05 4.15 -34.98
N MET A 82 -4.33 3.29 -34.27
CA MET A 82 -2.96 3.57 -33.82
C MET A 82 -1.97 2.61 -34.46
N ARG A 83 -0.73 3.04 -34.62
CA ARG A 83 0.36 2.19 -35.14
C ARG A 83 1.16 1.63 -33.96
N ILE A 84 1.30 0.32 -33.91
CA ILE A 84 2.20 -0.41 -33.02
C ILE A 84 3.36 -0.92 -33.87
N ASN A 85 4.59 -0.47 -33.62
CA ASN A 85 5.76 -0.88 -34.41
C ASN A 85 5.51 -0.78 -35.92
N LYS A 86 4.99 0.34 -36.40
CA LYS A 86 4.64 0.63 -37.81
C LYS A 86 3.40 -0.12 -38.36
N ALA A 87 2.87 -1.12 -37.64
CA ALA A 87 1.67 -1.84 -38.05
C ALA A 87 0.40 -1.13 -37.52
N PRO A 88 -0.64 -0.92 -38.37
CA PRO A 88 -1.87 -0.31 -37.94
C PRO A 88 -2.73 -1.28 -37.14
N PHE A 89 -3.29 -0.82 -36.00
CA PHE A 89 -4.23 -1.52 -35.13
C PHE A 89 -5.44 -0.63 -34.86
N THR A 90 -6.62 -1.20 -34.86
CA THR A 90 -7.84 -0.52 -34.48
C THR A 90 -8.07 -0.67 -32.97
N VAL A 91 -8.24 0.43 -32.25
CA VAL A 91 -8.62 0.43 -30.83
C VAL A 91 -10.08 0.01 -30.70
N ILE A 92 -10.36 -1.11 -30.04
CA ILE A 92 -11.72 -1.62 -29.85
C ILE A 92 -12.22 -1.51 -28.41
N GLY A 93 -11.37 -1.14 -27.48
CA GLY A 93 -11.74 -0.93 -26.09
C GLY A 93 -10.69 -0.17 -25.32
N VAL A 94 -11.14 0.45 -24.24
CA VAL A 94 -10.32 1.15 -23.25
C VAL A 94 -10.60 0.51 -21.89
N LEU A 95 -9.55 0.27 -21.11
CA LEU A 95 -9.66 -0.30 -19.77
C LEU A 95 -10.04 0.76 -18.74
N VAL A 96 -10.76 0.35 -17.70
CA VAL A 96 -10.95 1.15 -16.49
C VAL A 96 -9.59 1.38 -15.83
N SER A 97 -9.35 2.62 -15.38
CA SER A 97 -8.10 2.95 -14.68
C SER A 97 -7.96 2.15 -13.38
N LYS A 98 -6.80 1.58 -13.17
CA LYS A 98 -6.39 0.88 -11.93
C LYS A 98 -5.35 1.66 -11.12
N GLY A 99 -4.70 2.65 -11.75
CA GLY A 99 -3.63 3.42 -11.14
C GLY A 99 -2.34 2.63 -10.98
N GLN A 100 -1.53 3.05 -10.02
CA GLN A 100 -0.24 2.41 -9.74
C GLN A 100 -0.41 1.14 -8.92
N SER A 101 0.43 0.14 -9.19
CA SER A 101 0.56 -1.06 -8.37
C SER A 101 1.21 -0.73 -7.02
N ALA A 102 1.15 -1.65 -6.05
CA ALA A 102 1.83 -1.53 -4.76
C ALA A 102 3.37 -1.33 -4.90
N MET A 103 3.94 -1.66 -6.06
CA MET A 103 5.36 -1.46 -6.38
C MET A 103 5.62 -0.17 -7.18
N GLY A 104 4.63 0.73 -7.31
CA GLY A 104 4.75 2.01 -8.01
C GLY A 104 4.73 1.93 -9.54
N GLN A 105 4.46 0.75 -10.12
CA GLN A 105 4.33 0.61 -11.57
C GLN A 105 2.93 1.02 -12.02
N ASP A 106 2.86 1.82 -13.09
CA ASP A 106 1.61 2.19 -13.71
C ASP A 106 0.98 0.95 -14.40
N GLN A 107 -0.19 0.53 -13.91
CA GLN A 107 -0.95 -0.59 -14.46
C GLN A 107 -1.77 -0.19 -15.69
N ASP A 108 -1.93 1.11 -15.92
CA ASP A 108 -2.72 1.67 -17.00
C ASP A 108 -1.88 1.97 -18.26
N ASP A 109 -0.54 1.87 -18.17
CA ASP A 109 0.37 1.97 -19.31
C ASP A 109 0.59 0.61 -19.98
N ILE A 110 -0.46 0.11 -20.61
CA ILE A 110 -0.50 -1.22 -21.22
C ILE A 110 -1.37 -1.26 -22.47
N VAL A 111 -1.02 -2.14 -23.42
CA VAL A 111 -1.80 -2.44 -24.62
C VAL A 111 -1.99 -3.94 -24.73
N PHE A 112 -3.21 -4.41 -24.79
CA PHE A 112 -3.53 -5.81 -25.08
C PHE A 112 -3.88 -5.99 -26.55
N VAL A 113 -3.27 -7.00 -27.17
CA VAL A 113 -3.56 -7.43 -28.55
C VAL A 113 -3.80 -8.94 -28.57
N PRO A 114 -4.52 -9.48 -29.57
CA PRO A 114 -4.70 -10.92 -29.69
C PRO A 114 -3.35 -11.63 -29.75
N LEU A 115 -3.19 -12.71 -28.97
CA LEU A 115 -1.93 -13.46 -28.88
C LEU A 115 -1.38 -13.86 -30.25
N THR A 116 -2.24 -14.41 -31.11
CA THR A 116 -1.87 -14.86 -32.47
C THR A 116 -1.37 -13.70 -33.34
N THR A 117 -2.01 -12.54 -33.25
CA THR A 117 -1.61 -11.32 -33.96
C THR A 117 -0.28 -10.80 -33.46
N ALA A 118 -0.08 -10.75 -32.11
CA ALA A 118 1.17 -10.34 -31.50
C ALA A 118 2.34 -11.21 -31.94
N MET A 119 2.18 -12.53 -31.83
CA MET A 119 3.22 -13.49 -32.19
C MET A 119 3.65 -13.34 -33.64
N GLN A 120 2.69 -13.29 -34.58
CA GLN A 120 3.00 -13.38 -36.01
C GLN A 120 3.25 -12.02 -36.68
N ARG A 121 2.53 -10.97 -36.24
CA ARG A 121 2.58 -9.66 -36.92
C ARG A 121 3.50 -8.64 -36.25
N LEU A 122 3.70 -8.75 -34.92
CA LEU A 122 4.53 -7.80 -34.19
C LEU A 122 5.89 -8.36 -33.83
N MET A 123 5.95 -9.61 -33.38
CA MET A 123 7.15 -10.16 -32.73
C MET A 123 7.86 -11.22 -33.58
N GLY A 124 7.19 -11.81 -34.58
CA GLY A 124 7.76 -12.90 -35.40
C GLY A 124 8.09 -14.16 -34.59
N LEU A 125 7.32 -14.42 -33.48
CA LEU A 125 7.57 -15.53 -32.58
C LEU A 125 6.72 -16.75 -32.94
N THR A 126 7.33 -17.93 -32.80
CA THR A 126 6.64 -19.23 -32.91
C THR A 126 6.35 -19.88 -31.58
N TYR A 127 6.80 -19.28 -30.46
CA TYR A 127 6.65 -19.78 -29.11
C TYR A 127 6.10 -18.68 -28.18
N ILE A 128 5.42 -19.10 -27.11
CA ILE A 128 4.96 -18.24 -26.02
C ILE A 128 6.10 -18.00 -25.01
N ARG A 129 6.14 -16.78 -24.44
CA ARG A 129 7.19 -16.41 -23.48
C ARG A 129 6.77 -16.60 -22.03
N ASN A 130 5.48 -16.47 -21.75
CA ASN A 130 4.93 -16.61 -20.41
C ASN A 130 3.54 -17.24 -20.46
N ILE A 131 3.19 -17.90 -19.37
CA ILE A 131 1.85 -18.41 -19.10
C ILE A 131 1.44 -17.91 -17.74
N THR A 132 0.34 -17.17 -17.68
CA THR A 132 -0.25 -16.74 -16.41
C THR A 132 -1.38 -17.69 -16.05
N ILE A 133 -1.32 -18.25 -14.85
CA ILE A 133 -2.29 -19.20 -14.33
C ILE A 133 -2.96 -18.59 -13.11
N GLN A 134 -4.28 -18.63 -13.04
CA GLN A 134 -5.04 -18.31 -11.85
C GLN A 134 -5.56 -19.61 -11.23
N CYS A 135 -5.19 -19.86 -9.99
CA CYS A 135 -5.72 -20.96 -9.20
C CYS A 135 -7.11 -20.58 -8.62
N GLU A 136 -7.91 -21.59 -8.30
CA GLU A 136 -9.22 -21.40 -7.68
C GLU A 136 -9.09 -20.89 -6.24
N ASN A 137 -8.10 -21.42 -5.49
CA ASN A 137 -7.85 -21.11 -4.09
C ASN A 137 -6.34 -21.00 -3.84
N GLU A 138 -5.96 -20.25 -2.82
CA GLU A 138 -4.55 -20.12 -2.38
C GLU A 138 -3.95 -21.47 -1.97
N ASN A 139 -4.73 -22.34 -1.35
CA ASN A 139 -4.28 -23.67 -0.90
C ASN A 139 -3.89 -24.61 -2.05
N THR A 140 -4.38 -24.36 -3.26
CA THR A 140 -4.08 -25.20 -4.44
C THR A 140 -2.85 -24.72 -5.21
N VAL A 141 -2.30 -23.54 -4.89
CA VAL A 141 -1.18 -22.94 -5.63
C VAL A 141 0.06 -23.84 -5.65
N SER A 142 0.48 -24.33 -4.49
CA SER A 142 1.67 -25.19 -4.38
C SER A 142 1.52 -26.51 -5.15
N GLN A 143 0.32 -27.11 -5.13
CA GLN A 143 0.05 -28.33 -5.89
C GLN A 143 0.06 -28.04 -7.39
N VAL A 144 -0.64 -26.99 -7.84
CA VAL A 144 -0.66 -26.57 -9.26
C VAL A 144 0.75 -26.22 -9.74
N GLN A 145 1.57 -25.57 -8.91
CA GLN A 145 2.96 -25.26 -9.23
C GLN A 145 3.78 -26.53 -9.50
N SER A 146 3.68 -27.52 -8.62
CA SER A 146 4.36 -28.81 -8.79
C SER A 146 3.90 -29.55 -10.05
N ASP A 147 2.58 -29.56 -10.29
CA ASP A 147 2.00 -30.21 -11.48
C ASP A 147 2.44 -29.52 -12.77
N VAL A 148 2.47 -28.18 -12.79
CA VAL A 148 2.95 -27.38 -13.93
C VAL A 148 4.42 -27.64 -14.20
N VAL A 149 5.28 -27.67 -13.17
CA VAL A 149 6.70 -28.02 -13.32
C VAL A 149 6.86 -29.40 -13.93
N THR A 150 6.15 -30.39 -13.40
CA THR A 150 6.18 -31.78 -13.89
C THR A 150 5.72 -31.87 -15.35
N LEU A 151 4.65 -31.17 -15.69
CA LEU A 151 4.13 -31.12 -17.07
C LEU A 151 5.13 -30.48 -18.02
N LEU A 152 5.71 -29.33 -17.66
CA LEU A 152 6.67 -28.62 -18.49
C LEU A 152 7.96 -29.41 -18.68
N ARG A 153 8.51 -30.03 -17.62
CA ARG A 153 9.68 -30.91 -17.71
C ARG A 153 9.42 -32.06 -18.70
N THR A 154 8.23 -32.66 -18.63
CA THR A 154 7.83 -33.76 -19.56
C THR A 154 7.71 -33.25 -21.00
N ARG A 155 7.09 -32.08 -21.20
CA ARG A 155 6.89 -31.50 -22.54
C ARG A 155 8.20 -31.01 -23.19
N HIS A 156 9.10 -30.44 -22.37
CA HIS A 156 10.42 -29.99 -22.80
C HIS A 156 11.44 -31.14 -22.87
N LYS A 157 11.05 -32.35 -22.45
CA LYS A 157 11.91 -33.56 -22.44
C LYS A 157 13.18 -33.35 -21.58
N ILE A 158 13.06 -32.64 -20.47
CA ILE A 158 14.15 -32.40 -19.54
C ILE A 158 14.43 -33.69 -18.76
N LYS A 159 15.68 -34.16 -18.81
CA LYS A 159 16.09 -35.38 -18.10
C LYS A 159 16.18 -35.15 -16.60
N THR A 160 15.97 -36.22 -15.82
CA THR A 160 16.17 -36.19 -14.37
C THR A 160 17.60 -35.73 -14.02
N GLY A 161 17.74 -34.75 -13.15
CA GLY A 161 19.03 -34.17 -12.73
C GLY A 161 19.53 -33.00 -13.58
N MET A 162 18.80 -32.59 -14.64
CA MET A 162 19.11 -31.37 -15.38
C MET A 162 18.26 -30.19 -14.90
N ASP A 163 18.85 -29.00 -14.99
CA ASP A 163 18.17 -27.74 -14.65
C ASP A 163 16.99 -27.45 -15.59
N ASP A 164 15.99 -26.72 -15.09
CA ASP A 164 14.84 -26.31 -15.87
C ASP A 164 15.21 -25.14 -16.80
N ASP A 165 14.69 -25.21 -18.04
CA ASP A 165 14.80 -24.13 -19.03
C ASP A 165 13.65 -23.10 -18.91
N PHE A 166 12.85 -23.20 -17.84
CA PHE A 166 11.76 -22.31 -17.47
C PHE A 166 11.81 -21.95 -15.99
N SER A 167 11.09 -20.91 -15.60
CA SER A 167 10.90 -20.57 -14.19
C SER A 167 9.42 -20.45 -13.86
N VAL A 168 9.00 -21.06 -12.75
CA VAL A 168 7.65 -20.89 -12.20
C VAL A 168 7.76 -19.99 -10.99
N ARG A 169 7.01 -18.88 -11.01
CA ARG A 169 7.00 -17.91 -9.91
C ARG A 169 5.60 -17.87 -9.30
N ASP A 170 5.55 -18.02 -8.01
CA ASP A 170 4.34 -17.79 -7.24
C ASP A 170 4.27 -16.34 -6.80
N LEU A 171 3.20 -15.65 -7.17
CA LEU A 171 2.97 -14.26 -6.77
C LEU A 171 2.64 -14.16 -5.27
N THR A 172 2.06 -15.21 -4.69
CA THR A 172 1.73 -15.30 -3.26
C THR A 172 3.00 -15.22 -2.40
N GLU A 173 4.07 -15.90 -2.82
CA GLU A 173 5.36 -15.85 -2.12
C GLU A 173 5.97 -14.44 -2.15
N ILE A 174 5.88 -13.76 -3.29
CA ILE A 174 6.35 -12.36 -3.42
C ILE A 174 5.55 -11.44 -2.51
N ILE A 175 4.22 -11.58 -2.49
CA ILE A 175 3.33 -10.79 -1.62
C ILE A 175 3.65 -11.06 -0.15
N LYS A 176 3.83 -12.33 0.24
CA LYS A 176 4.17 -12.73 1.60
C LYS A 176 5.50 -12.12 2.05
N THR A 177 6.54 -12.21 1.24
CA THR A 177 7.85 -11.60 1.53
C THR A 177 7.75 -10.09 1.68
N ALA A 178 6.96 -9.43 0.81
CA ALA A 178 6.72 -7.99 0.92
C ALA A 178 5.97 -7.63 2.22
N GLN A 179 4.98 -8.42 2.61
CA GLN A 179 4.24 -8.24 3.87
C GLN A 179 5.13 -8.44 5.09
N GLU A 180 5.98 -9.47 5.11
CA GLU A 180 6.94 -9.73 6.19
C GLU A 180 7.95 -8.59 6.31
N THR A 181 8.45 -8.08 5.19
CA THR A 181 9.36 -6.93 5.16
C THR A 181 8.67 -5.68 5.70
N THR A 182 7.45 -5.39 5.24
CA THR A 182 6.65 -4.25 5.72
C THR A 182 6.33 -4.39 7.21
N GLY A 183 6.00 -5.60 7.66
CA GLY A 183 5.79 -5.92 9.09
C GLY A 183 7.00 -5.62 9.95
N SER A 184 8.19 -6.01 9.48
CA SER A 184 9.46 -5.76 10.17
C SER A 184 9.77 -4.26 10.28
N ILE A 185 9.57 -3.50 9.19
CA ILE A 185 9.73 -2.04 9.19
C ILE A 185 8.73 -1.39 10.14
N THR A 186 7.47 -1.83 10.12
CA THR A 186 6.43 -1.31 11.01
C THR A 186 6.77 -1.55 12.48
N LEU A 187 7.29 -2.74 12.83
CA LEU A 187 7.74 -3.04 14.18
C LEU A 187 8.89 -2.13 14.60
N LEU A 188 9.88 -1.91 13.73
CA LEU A 188 11.01 -1.03 14.01
C LEU A 188 10.53 0.41 14.27
N LEU A 189 9.63 0.92 13.43
CA LEU A 189 9.04 2.25 13.62
C LEU A 189 8.23 2.34 14.93
N ALA A 190 7.50 1.28 15.29
CA ALA A 190 6.75 1.21 16.55
C ALA A 190 7.69 1.26 17.78
N ILE A 191 8.85 0.59 17.71
CA ILE A 191 9.87 0.64 18.77
C ILE A 191 10.42 2.06 18.90
N VAL A 192 10.80 2.72 17.79
CA VAL A 192 11.30 4.09 17.79
C VAL A 192 10.24 5.06 18.35
N ALA A 193 8.99 4.90 17.92
CA ALA A 193 7.87 5.69 18.45
C ALA A 193 7.67 5.46 19.96
N GLY A 194 7.77 4.21 20.43
CA GLY A 194 7.69 3.85 21.85
C GLY A 194 8.78 4.53 22.68
N ILE A 195 10.03 4.49 22.21
CA ILE A 195 11.15 5.19 22.88
C ILE A 195 10.90 6.70 22.92
N SER A 196 10.48 7.30 21.80
CA SER A 196 10.17 8.73 21.73
C SER A 196 9.06 9.12 22.71
N LEU A 197 8.06 8.25 22.84
CA LEU A 197 6.95 8.44 23.77
C LEU A 197 7.39 8.36 25.24
N LEU A 198 8.31 7.44 25.57
CA LEU A 198 8.90 7.34 26.90
C LEU A 198 9.70 8.61 27.24
N VAL A 199 10.51 9.10 26.33
CA VAL A 199 11.26 10.35 26.50
C VAL A 199 10.31 11.54 26.70
N GLY A 200 9.25 11.63 25.88
CA GLY A 200 8.19 12.64 26.06
C GLY A 200 7.48 12.54 27.41
N GLY A 201 7.19 11.31 27.87
CA GLY A 201 6.60 11.05 29.19
C GLY A 201 7.51 11.51 30.35
N ILE A 202 8.80 11.25 30.26
CA ILE A 202 9.80 11.77 31.23
C ILE A 202 9.80 13.31 31.21
N GLY A 203 9.64 13.94 30.05
CA GLY A 203 9.47 15.37 29.91
C GLY A 203 8.25 15.89 30.68
N ILE A 204 7.09 15.24 30.53
CA ILE A 204 5.86 15.56 31.29
C ILE A 204 6.13 15.42 32.79
N MET A 205 6.74 14.34 33.23
CA MET A 205 7.08 14.11 34.64
C MET A 205 7.95 15.23 35.19
N ASN A 206 8.99 15.64 34.46
CA ASN A 206 9.91 16.70 34.90
C ASN A 206 9.20 18.07 35.00
N ILE A 207 8.36 18.41 34.01
CA ILE A 207 7.56 19.66 34.04
C ILE A 207 6.64 19.67 35.25
N MET A 208 5.95 18.52 35.47
CA MET A 208 5.03 18.39 36.61
C MET A 208 5.76 18.46 37.98
N LEU A 209 6.97 17.86 38.08
CA LEU A 209 7.79 17.97 39.30
C LEU A 209 8.18 19.43 39.60
N VAL A 210 8.57 20.16 38.56
CA VAL A 210 8.88 21.63 38.71
C VAL A 210 7.62 22.38 39.11
N SER A 211 6.48 22.12 38.46
CA SER A 211 5.19 22.73 38.79
C SER A 211 4.78 22.48 40.27
N VAL A 212 4.99 21.25 40.76
CA VAL A 212 4.73 20.91 42.19
C VAL A 212 5.64 21.68 43.11
N THR A 213 6.95 21.81 42.79
CA THR A 213 7.88 22.56 43.64
C THR A 213 7.58 24.07 43.66
N GLU A 214 7.25 24.66 42.51
CA GLU A 214 6.88 26.09 42.43
C GLU A 214 5.57 26.39 43.17
N ARG A 215 4.61 25.44 43.18
CA ARG A 215 3.30 25.59 43.86
C ARG A 215 3.25 24.95 45.23
N THR A 216 4.40 24.61 45.85
CA THR A 216 4.47 23.93 47.15
C THR A 216 3.70 24.67 48.22
N ARG A 217 3.85 26.00 48.33
CA ARG A 217 3.16 26.86 49.30
C ARG A 217 1.64 26.88 49.07
N GLU A 218 1.21 26.96 47.80
CA GLU A 218 -0.22 26.92 47.43
C GLU A 218 -0.88 25.57 47.83
N ILE A 219 -0.18 24.46 47.60
CA ILE A 219 -0.63 23.13 48.01
C ILE A 219 -0.74 23.05 49.53
N GLY A 220 0.25 23.60 50.25
CA GLY A 220 0.25 23.70 51.72
C GLY A 220 -0.96 24.47 52.25
N ILE A 221 -1.31 25.62 51.68
CA ILE A 221 -2.49 26.40 52.04
C ILE A 221 -3.78 25.60 51.80
N ARG A 222 -3.93 24.96 50.66
CA ARG A 222 -5.12 24.15 50.37
C ARG A 222 -5.31 22.99 51.36
N LYS A 223 -4.22 22.31 51.72
CA LYS A 223 -4.24 21.21 52.68
C LYS A 223 -4.54 21.74 54.10
N ALA A 224 -4.01 22.91 54.50
CA ALA A 224 -4.32 23.55 55.77
C ALA A 224 -5.79 23.98 55.87
N LEU A 225 -6.45 24.28 54.73
CA LEU A 225 -7.88 24.57 54.62
C LEU A 225 -8.76 23.30 54.51
N GLY A 226 -8.17 22.11 54.57
CA GLY A 226 -8.88 20.84 54.60
C GLY A 226 -8.94 20.04 53.32
N ALA A 227 -8.14 20.39 52.27
CA ALA A 227 -8.05 19.59 51.09
C ALA A 227 -7.47 18.19 51.40
N THR A 228 -8.14 17.14 50.93
CA THR A 228 -7.70 15.77 51.12
C THR A 228 -6.57 15.36 50.18
N TYR A 229 -5.93 14.23 50.49
CA TYR A 229 -4.95 13.59 49.60
C TYR A 229 -5.49 13.39 48.20
N HIS A 230 -6.75 12.94 48.08
CA HIS A 230 -7.39 12.64 46.80
C HIS A 230 -7.68 13.91 45.99
N ASP A 231 -8.01 15.00 46.61
CA ASP A 231 -8.26 16.30 45.93
C ASP A 231 -7.01 16.78 45.24
N ILE A 232 -5.88 16.79 45.93
CA ILE A 232 -4.59 17.21 45.37
C ILE A 232 -4.12 16.21 44.31
N LEU A 233 -4.23 14.90 44.56
CA LEU A 233 -3.85 13.88 43.60
C LEU A 233 -4.65 14.02 42.28
N LEU A 234 -5.97 14.13 42.37
CA LEU A 234 -6.83 14.29 41.20
C LEU A 234 -6.55 15.56 40.42
N GLN A 235 -6.29 16.68 41.11
CA GLN A 235 -5.95 17.94 40.49
C GLN A 235 -4.72 17.79 39.56
N PHE A 236 -3.62 17.24 40.07
CA PHE A 236 -2.39 17.07 39.28
C PHE A 236 -2.50 15.98 38.22
N LEU A 237 -3.32 14.91 38.46
CA LEU A 237 -3.61 13.91 37.43
C LEU A 237 -4.40 14.49 36.26
N VAL A 238 -5.42 15.32 36.55
CA VAL A 238 -6.18 16.00 35.50
C VAL A 238 -5.26 16.96 34.71
N GLU A 239 -4.37 17.71 35.40
CA GLU A 239 -3.41 18.58 34.74
C GLU A 239 -2.48 17.79 33.78
N SER A 240 -1.94 16.65 34.23
CA SER A 240 -1.11 15.79 33.39
C SER A 240 -1.90 15.17 32.23
N MET A 241 -3.18 14.80 32.46
CA MET A 241 -4.06 14.32 31.40
C MET A 241 -4.31 15.39 30.34
N VAL A 242 -4.57 16.64 30.72
CA VAL A 242 -4.76 17.76 29.80
C VAL A 242 -3.51 17.97 28.95
N ILE A 243 -2.32 17.90 29.54
CA ILE A 243 -1.05 17.98 28.80
C ILE A 243 -0.94 16.82 27.79
N GLY A 244 -1.26 15.59 28.22
CA GLY A 244 -1.27 14.41 27.33
C GLY A 244 -2.25 14.53 26.18
N VAL A 245 -3.48 14.98 26.44
CA VAL A 245 -4.53 15.16 25.41
C VAL A 245 -4.14 16.28 24.45
N THR A 246 -3.73 17.42 24.93
CA THR A 246 -3.35 18.57 24.07
C THR A 246 -2.12 18.27 23.22
N GLY A 247 -1.09 17.66 23.83
CA GLY A 247 0.10 17.20 23.10
C GLY A 247 -0.24 16.12 22.06
N GLY A 248 -1.02 15.12 22.46
CA GLY A 248 -1.45 14.03 21.57
C GLY A 248 -2.29 14.49 20.40
N THR A 249 -3.27 15.38 20.62
CA THR A 249 -4.10 15.93 19.54
C THR A 249 -3.29 16.82 18.60
N THR A 250 -2.42 17.67 19.13
CA THR A 250 -1.53 18.51 18.32
C THR A 250 -0.58 17.65 17.48
N GLY A 251 0.04 16.63 18.09
CA GLY A 251 0.92 15.69 17.38
C GLY A 251 0.19 14.91 16.28
N MET A 252 -1.06 14.48 16.54
CA MET A 252 -1.91 13.83 15.55
C MET A 252 -2.21 14.73 14.35
N ILE A 253 -2.59 15.97 14.59
CA ILE A 253 -2.87 16.94 13.51
C ILE A 253 -1.61 17.19 12.69
N LEU A 254 -0.48 17.49 13.33
CA LEU A 254 0.78 17.71 12.65
C LEU A 254 1.24 16.49 11.86
N GLY A 255 1.17 15.30 12.45
CA GLY A 255 1.53 14.06 11.79
C GLY A 255 0.67 13.78 10.55
N THR A 256 -0.65 14.00 10.64
CA THR A 256 -1.57 13.85 9.52
C THR A 256 -1.26 14.85 8.40
N VAL A 257 -1.06 16.10 8.72
CA VAL A 257 -0.74 17.17 7.74
C VAL A 257 0.58 16.87 7.02
N ILE A 258 1.62 16.52 7.77
CA ILE A 258 2.94 16.16 7.20
C ILE A 258 2.81 14.94 6.28
N SER A 259 2.06 13.91 6.70
CA SER A 259 1.83 12.71 5.91
C SER A 259 1.12 13.03 4.58
N VAL A 260 0.07 13.85 4.60
CA VAL A 260 -0.67 14.26 3.39
C VAL A 260 0.22 15.07 2.43
N ILE A 261 1.03 15.99 2.97
CA ILE A 261 1.97 16.78 2.15
C ILE A 261 3.02 15.86 1.51
N ALA A 262 3.63 14.98 2.30
CA ALA A 262 4.64 14.04 1.81
C ALA A 262 4.09 13.13 0.71
N ALA A 263 2.86 12.62 0.87
CA ALA A 263 2.24 11.80 -0.15
C ALA A 263 1.99 12.54 -1.46
N LYS A 264 1.55 13.80 -1.40
CA LYS A 264 1.37 14.60 -2.61
C LYS A 264 2.68 14.86 -3.35
N ILE A 265 3.79 15.02 -2.61
CA ILE A 265 5.11 15.24 -3.22
C ILE A 265 5.65 13.95 -3.84
N ILE A 266 5.48 12.81 -3.16
CA ILE A 266 6.03 11.51 -3.57
C ILE A 266 5.09 10.79 -4.57
N GLY A 267 3.80 11.17 -4.62
CA GLY A 267 2.78 10.51 -5.46
C GLY A 267 2.26 9.20 -4.89
N TRP A 268 2.42 8.95 -3.58
CA TRP A 268 1.95 7.72 -2.95
C TRP A 268 0.51 7.85 -2.43
N PRO A 269 -0.32 6.81 -2.60
CA PRO A 269 -1.65 6.80 -1.99
C PRO A 269 -1.54 6.69 -0.47
N ILE A 270 -2.20 7.61 0.25
CA ILE A 270 -2.30 7.53 1.72
C ILE A 270 -3.64 6.94 2.12
N VAL A 271 -3.59 6.03 3.07
CA VAL A 271 -4.75 5.54 3.81
C VAL A 271 -4.60 5.91 5.28
N ILE A 272 -5.42 6.85 5.76
CA ILE A 272 -5.46 7.23 7.17
C ILE A 272 -6.31 6.20 7.91
N SER A 273 -5.69 5.43 8.80
CA SER A 273 -6.38 4.45 9.64
C SER A 273 -7.01 5.13 10.84
N ILE A 274 -8.35 5.16 10.91
CA ILE A 274 -9.11 5.67 12.06
C ILE A 274 -8.74 4.91 13.34
N ALA A 275 -8.55 3.59 13.24
CA ALA A 275 -8.15 2.76 14.38
C ALA A 275 -6.78 3.19 14.94
N ALA A 276 -5.78 3.40 14.08
CA ALA A 276 -4.46 3.87 14.50
C ALA A 276 -4.54 5.26 15.17
N THR A 277 -5.39 6.14 14.66
CA THR A 277 -5.62 7.48 15.22
C THR A 277 -6.20 7.40 16.63
N ILE A 278 -7.21 6.57 16.85
CA ILE A 278 -7.82 6.37 18.18
C ILE A 278 -6.80 5.77 19.16
N ILE A 279 -6.07 4.75 18.73
CA ILE A 279 -5.04 4.10 19.55
C ILE A 279 -3.98 5.12 19.97
N SER A 280 -3.52 6.01 19.08
CA SER A 280 -2.52 7.04 19.37
C SER A 280 -2.99 7.98 20.47
N VAL A 281 -4.25 8.44 20.41
CA VAL A 281 -4.81 9.34 21.42
C VAL A 281 -4.94 8.64 22.76
N VAL A 282 -5.47 7.43 22.79
CA VAL A 282 -5.61 6.63 24.02
C VAL A 282 -4.25 6.39 24.67
N PHE A 283 -3.25 6.07 23.85
CA PHE A 283 -1.89 5.84 24.33
C PHE A 283 -1.25 7.12 24.89
N SER A 284 -1.46 8.27 24.24
CA SER A 284 -0.98 9.57 24.71
C SER A 284 -1.56 9.96 26.07
N VAL A 285 -2.87 9.74 26.27
CA VAL A 285 -3.54 9.93 27.56
C VAL A 285 -2.98 9.00 28.63
N GLY A 286 -2.77 7.72 28.25
CA GLY A 286 -2.17 6.72 29.15
C GLY A 286 -0.77 7.12 29.64
N ILE A 287 0.07 7.63 28.73
CA ILE A 287 1.41 8.15 29.07
C ILE A 287 1.34 9.37 29.99
N GLY A 288 0.44 10.32 29.68
CA GLY A 288 0.23 11.50 30.54
C GLY A 288 -0.15 11.09 31.97
N LEU A 289 -1.07 10.13 32.11
CA LEU A 289 -1.47 9.62 33.43
C LEU A 289 -0.35 8.85 34.11
N PHE A 290 0.36 7.98 33.42
CA PHE A 290 1.43 7.16 33.99
C PHE A 290 2.57 8.02 34.54
N PHE A 291 3.09 8.93 33.72
CA PHE A 291 4.19 9.81 34.10
C PHE A 291 3.74 10.97 35.01
N GLY A 292 2.45 11.35 34.99
CA GLY A 292 1.86 12.32 35.91
C GLY A 292 1.60 11.79 37.32
N LEU A 293 1.46 10.45 37.47
CA LEU A 293 1.11 9.83 38.75
C LEU A 293 2.17 10.08 39.84
N TYR A 294 3.46 9.97 39.50
CA TYR A 294 4.53 10.17 40.46
C TYR A 294 4.58 11.62 41.01
N PRO A 295 4.61 12.66 40.17
CA PRO A 295 4.51 14.04 40.65
C PRO A 295 3.23 14.34 41.44
N ALA A 296 2.10 13.88 40.97
CA ALA A 296 0.81 14.06 41.64
C ALA A 296 0.80 13.43 43.05
N LYS A 297 1.34 12.20 43.17
CA LYS A 297 1.49 11.54 44.47
C LYS A 297 2.43 12.31 45.39
N LYS A 298 3.55 12.85 44.87
CA LYS A 298 4.51 13.66 45.62
C LYS A 298 3.84 14.95 46.15
N ALA A 299 3.06 15.64 45.32
CA ALA A 299 2.27 16.81 45.72
C ALA A 299 1.26 16.49 46.82
N ALA A 300 0.51 15.36 46.64
CA ALA A 300 -0.52 14.95 47.61
C ALA A 300 0.03 14.51 48.98
N LEU A 301 1.31 14.11 49.05
CA LEU A 301 1.98 13.67 50.28
C LEU A 301 2.72 14.81 51.00
N LEU A 302 2.77 16.06 50.47
CA LEU A 302 3.38 17.20 51.15
C LEU A 302 2.76 17.48 52.52
N ASP A 303 3.62 17.69 53.54
CA ASP A 303 3.15 18.14 54.84
C ASP A 303 2.78 19.63 54.79
N PRO A 304 1.59 20.04 55.24
CA PRO A 304 1.18 21.45 55.25
C PRO A 304 2.15 22.38 55.97
N ILE A 305 2.77 21.89 57.05
CA ILE A 305 3.68 22.70 57.89
C ILE A 305 4.98 22.95 57.13
N ASP A 306 5.52 21.90 56.51
CA ASP A 306 6.77 22.02 55.73
C ASP A 306 6.55 22.81 54.44
N ALA A 307 5.40 22.62 53.80
CA ALA A 307 5.02 23.34 52.58
C ALA A 307 4.84 24.88 52.81
N LEU A 308 4.40 25.30 53.98
CA LEU A 308 4.25 26.72 54.35
C LEU A 308 5.56 27.39 54.76
N ARG A 309 6.58 26.58 55.11
CA ARG A 309 7.94 27.05 55.46
C ARG A 309 8.87 27.15 54.24
N TYR A 310 8.43 26.64 53.10
CA TYR A 310 9.22 26.67 51.87
C TYR A 310 9.25 28.12 51.33
N GLU A 311 10.45 28.71 51.27
CA GLU A 311 10.74 30.00 50.62
C GLU A 311 11.03 29.82 49.14
#